data_8719a80203787529d6c7a01bc35caed2
#
_entry.id   8719a80203787529d6c7a01bc35caed2
#
_cell.length_a   1.000
_cell.length_b   1.000
_cell.length_c   1.000
_cell.angle_alpha   90.00
_cell.angle_beta   90.00
_cell.angle_gamma   90.00
#
_symmetry.space_group_name_H-M   'P 1'
#
loop_
_entity.id
_entity.type
_entity.pdbx_description
1 polymer ?
#
loop_
_entity_poly.entity_id
_entity_poly.type
_entity_poly.pdbx_seq_one_letter_code
_entity_poly.pdbx_strand_id
1 'polypeptide(L)'
;VTDVAWAIPAAIALTGGLLVAAIVVLVVRVRHRSPRAQAAAAEAVTAAEAALLDLDDAVNSLDIAFEAADALPASDAPADLRRAYTAAQRARDRGFSDVSSLRRGAVVPARRRVEAERLRAGLVSQLARVEATRAQLAAWSTAQRTPAALVAAARRRRDEAVTSAGDPAPLLAALGDRFDADDWRDAALSARAGHAALIEADTEIDRAAARDADVATVMMHLHRSTDATRRAGRHLRAVEDSHRIALQAADNVTAELAAARAELGAAIELATARADACAPGAQARLLSVVRDLDDAAAHAPRRPRTAVETVARVREVRDDALGEAPSTRNRLEVARTALPGTLACARAALAAADAREGVLAIDARLRLETARRELAAARAATDAVVALANARAAWHAVSSAEL
;
A
#
# COMPACT_ATOMS: atom_id res chain seq x y z
N VAL A 1 75.64 -17.85 1.86
CA VAL A 1 74.96 -17.22 3.03
C VAL A 1 74.83 -15.70 2.77
N THR A 2 74.24 -15.25 1.62
CA THR A 2 74.16 -13.83 1.28
C THR A 2 72.82 -13.37 0.75
N ASP A 3 71.74 -14.19 0.84
CA ASP A 3 70.46 -13.85 0.18
C ASP A 3 69.33 -13.38 1.12
N VAL A 4 69.63 -13.11 2.41
CA VAL A 4 68.57 -12.72 3.37
C VAL A 4 68.61 -11.19 3.67
N ALA A 5 69.68 -10.46 3.28
CA ALA A 5 69.83 -9.05 3.62
C ALA A 5 68.82 -8.10 2.95
N TRP A 6 68.26 -8.48 1.80
CA TRP A 6 67.24 -7.69 1.08
C TRP A 6 65.81 -8.00 1.56
N ALA A 7 65.59 -9.15 2.21
CA ALA A 7 64.25 -9.53 2.69
C ALA A 7 63.74 -8.64 3.81
N ILE A 8 64.60 -8.15 4.70
CA ILE A 8 64.24 -7.24 5.78
C ILE A 8 63.69 -5.88 5.27
N PRO A 9 64.40 -5.15 4.38
CA PRO A 9 63.87 -3.91 3.86
C PRO A 9 62.64 -4.10 2.97
N ALA A 10 62.53 -5.20 2.25
CA ALA A 10 61.32 -5.54 1.51
C ALA A 10 60.12 -5.83 2.42
N ALA A 11 60.32 -6.55 3.54
CA ALA A 11 59.26 -6.79 4.49
C ALA A 11 58.80 -5.50 5.22
N ILE A 12 59.73 -4.58 5.50
CA ILE A 12 59.40 -3.26 6.09
C ILE A 12 58.62 -2.40 5.08
N ALA A 13 59.01 -2.40 3.82
CA ALA A 13 58.31 -1.64 2.76
C ALA A 13 56.89 -2.22 2.54
N LEU A 14 56.73 -3.54 2.57
CA LEU A 14 55.45 -4.20 2.37
C LEU A 14 54.49 -3.96 3.59
N THR A 15 55.03 -4.07 4.80
CA THR A 15 54.26 -3.79 6.03
C THR A 15 53.88 -2.31 6.16
N GLY A 16 54.78 -1.41 5.79
CA GLY A 16 54.51 0.04 5.73
C GLY A 16 53.45 0.39 4.68
N GLY A 17 53.54 -0.21 3.50
CA GLY A 17 52.54 -0.04 2.43
C GLY A 17 51.16 -0.58 2.84
N LEU A 18 51.09 -1.75 3.50
CA LEU A 18 49.87 -2.32 4.01
C LEU A 18 49.28 -1.45 5.12
N LEU A 19 50.09 -0.90 6.02
CA LEU A 19 49.62 0.00 7.08
C LEU A 19 49.06 1.30 6.52
N VAL A 20 49.73 1.91 5.54
CA VAL A 20 49.21 3.12 4.85
C VAL A 20 47.92 2.81 4.12
N ALA A 21 47.82 1.70 3.40
CA ALA A 21 46.60 1.25 2.74
C ALA A 21 45.47 1.02 3.75
N ALA A 22 45.74 0.39 4.89
CA ALA A 22 44.77 0.18 5.96
C ALA A 22 44.27 1.50 6.58
N ILE A 23 45.20 2.45 6.81
CA ILE A 23 44.84 3.80 7.32
C ILE A 23 43.99 4.54 6.29
N VAL A 24 44.34 4.52 5.02
CA VAL A 24 43.55 5.15 3.94
C VAL A 24 42.17 4.54 3.87
N VAL A 25 42.06 3.21 3.89
CA VAL A 25 40.77 2.52 3.91
C VAL A 25 39.95 2.87 5.15
N LEU A 26 40.59 2.95 6.33
CA LEU A 26 39.92 3.32 7.58
C LEU A 26 39.42 4.78 7.52
N VAL A 27 40.24 5.72 7.08
CA VAL A 27 39.89 7.13 6.93
C VAL A 27 38.74 7.31 5.92
N VAL A 28 38.82 6.64 4.78
CA VAL A 28 37.76 6.64 3.77
C VAL A 28 36.46 6.05 4.36
N ARG A 29 36.55 4.93 5.08
CA ARG A 29 35.39 4.27 5.72
C ARG A 29 34.76 5.14 6.80
N VAL A 30 35.56 5.83 7.64
CA VAL A 30 35.06 6.76 8.66
C VAL A 30 34.43 8.00 8.02
N ARG A 31 35.06 8.56 7.00
CA ARG A 31 34.52 9.71 6.26
C ARG A 31 33.19 9.42 5.56
N HIS A 32 33.06 8.22 4.98
CA HIS A 32 31.81 7.78 4.34
C HIS A 32 30.68 7.45 5.32
N ARG A 33 30.97 7.28 6.60
CA ARG A 33 29.99 7.03 7.69
C ARG A 33 29.81 8.20 8.63
N SER A 34 30.36 9.37 8.32
CA SER A 34 30.25 10.55 9.17
C SER A 34 28.79 11.02 9.31
N PRO A 35 28.40 11.67 10.44
CA PRO A 35 27.06 12.23 10.63
C PRO A 35 26.63 13.17 9.48
N ARG A 36 27.59 13.93 8.93
CA ARG A 36 27.35 14.81 7.78
C ARG A 36 26.99 14.02 6.51
N ALA A 37 27.68 12.89 6.26
CA ALA A 37 27.38 12.04 5.11
C ALA A 37 26.01 11.36 5.28
N GLN A 38 25.63 11.01 6.50
CA GLN A 38 24.29 10.47 6.80
C GLN A 38 23.21 11.52 6.59
N ALA A 39 23.39 12.74 7.07
CA ALA A 39 22.45 13.85 6.87
C ALA A 39 22.26 14.17 5.38
N ALA A 40 23.36 14.29 4.61
CA ALA A 40 23.28 14.54 3.17
C ALA A 40 22.64 13.38 2.40
N ALA A 41 22.83 12.14 2.83
CA ALA A 41 22.15 10.98 2.24
C ALA A 41 20.65 10.99 2.57
N ALA A 42 20.27 11.35 3.81
CA ALA A 42 18.86 11.48 4.20
C ALA A 42 18.16 12.57 3.39
N GLU A 43 18.77 13.75 3.26
CA GLU A 43 18.25 14.84 2.44
C GLU A 43 18.05 14.45 0.97
N ALA A 44 19.03 13.75 0.37
CA ALA A 44 18.92 13.27 -0.99
C ALA A 44 17.78 12.24 -1.16
N VAL A 45 17.57 11.37 -0.18
CA VAL A 45 16.45 10.42 -0.16
C VAL A 45 15.12 11.17 -0.09
N THR A 46 14.97 12.13 0.83
CA THR A 46 13.76 12.95 0.95
C THR A 46 13.47 13.71 -0.35
N ALA A 47 14.50 14.22 -1.03
CA ALA A 47 14.33 14.88 -2.32
C ALA A 47 13.91 13.92 -3.45
N ALA A 48 14.36 12.66 -3.42
CA ALA A 48 13.90 11.64 -4.36
C ALA A 48 12.45 11.20 -4.07
N GLU A 49 12.07 11.14 -2.80
CA GLU A 49 10.69 10.86 -2.36
C GLU A 49 9.72 11.95 -2.80
N ALA A 50 10.09 13.22 -2.64
CA ALA A 50 9.30 14.35 -3.14
C ALA A 50 9.10 14.26 -4.66
N ALA A 51 10.17 14.00 -5.43
CA ALA A 51 10.06 13.83 -6.87
C ALA A 51 9.19 12.61 -7.28
N LEU A 52 9.14 11.56 -6.47
CA LEU A 52 8.23 10.43 -6.70
C LEU A 52 6.78 10.82 -6.47
N LEU A 53 6.49 11.61 -5.42
CA LEU A 53 5.14 12.14 -5.19
C LEU A 53 4.66 13.01 -6.35
N ASP A 54 5.51 13.92 -6.79
CA ASP A 54 5.19 14.78 -7.94
C ASP A 54 4.89 13.95 -9.20
N LEU A 55 5.66 12.89 -9.43
CA LEU A 55 5.42 11.96 -10.55
C LEU A 55 4.12 11.17 -10.37
N ASP A 56 3.84 10.66 -9.18
CA ASP A 56 2.61 9.93 -8.88
C ASP A 56 1.37 10.81 -9.10
N ASP A 57 1.40 12.04 -8.57
CA ASP A 57 0.31 13.00 -8.75
C ASP A 57 0.11 13.38 -10.24
N ALA A 58 1.20 13.55 -10.99
CA ALA A 58 1.13 13.83 -12.42
C ALA A 58 0.58 12.63 -13.23
N VAL A 59 0.97 11.39 -12.89
CA VAL A 59 0.44 10.18 -13.53
C VAL A 59 -1.03 10.00 -13.21
N ASN A 60 -1.47 10.21 -11.96
CA ASN A 60 -2.87 10.18 -11.58
C ASN A 60 -3.69 11.26 -12.34
N SER A 61 -3.14 12.46 -12.48
CA SER A 61 -3.76 13.53 -13.28
C SER A 61 -3.86 13.16 -14.76
N LEU A 62 -2.84 12.52 -15.31
CA LEU A 62 -2.86 12.03 -16.70
C LEU A 62 -3.87 10.89 -16.90
N ASP A 63 -4.01 10.00 -15.93
CA ASP A 63 -4.98 8.90 -15.91
C ASP A 63 -6.42 9.44 -15.99
N ILE A 64 -6.75 10.45 -15.15
CA ILE A 64 -8.03 11.15 -15.18
C ILE A 64 -8.27 11.83 -16.54
N ALA A 65 -7.23 12.45 -17.12
CA ALA A 65 -7.33 13.11 -18.40
C ALA A 65 -7.60 12.10 -19.55
N PHE A 66 -7.01 10.90 -19.49
CA PHE A 66 -7.31 9.83 -20.47
C PHE A 66 -8.72 9.29 -20.31
N GLU A 67 -9.20 9.04 -19.09
CA GLU A 67 -10.61 8.66 -18.89
C GLU A 67 -11.56 9.73 -19.43
N ALA A 68 -11.25 11.01 -19.20
CA ALA A 68 -12.02 12.09 -19.75
C ALA A 68 -11.99 12.09 -21.29
N ALA A 69 -10.89 11.67 -21.88
CA ALA A 69 -10.72 11.58 -23.33
C ALA A 69 -11.42 10.36 -23.94
N ASP A 70 -11.35 9.18 -23.33
CA ASP A 70 -11.89 7.92 -23.85
C ASP A 70 -13.41 7.79 -23.70
N ALA A 71 -14.04 8.58 -22.83
CA ALA A 71 -15.51 8.55 -22.63
C ALA A 71 -16.33 9.15 -23.79
N LEU A 72 -15.70 9.55 -24.89
CA LEU A 72 -16.37 10.21 -25.99
C LEU A 72 -16.51 9.31 -27.23
N PRO A 73 -17.70 9.23 -27.85
CA PRO A 73 -17.99 8.22 -28.85
C PRO A 73 -17.26 8.41 -30.20
N ALA A 74 -16.47 9.45 -30.40
CA ALA A 74 -16.07 9.86 -31.75
C ALA A 74 -14.64 9.48 -32.18
N SER A 75 -13.70 9.23 -31.30
CA SER A 75 -12.38 8.68 -31.64
C SER A 75 -11.56 8.32 -30.42
N ASP A 76 -10.89 7.20 -30.48
CA ASP A 76 -9.85 6.80 -29.51
C ASP A 76 -8.67 7.79 -29.50
N ALA A 77 -8.10 8.05 -28.32
CA ALA A 77 -6.89 8.85 -28.23
C ALA A 77 -5.77 8.23 -29.09
N PRO A 78 -4.90 9.05 -29.74
CA PRO A 78 -3.81 8.58 -30.58
C PRO A 78 -2.96 7.50 -29.92
N ALA A 79 -2.53 6.50 -30.69
CA ALA A 79 -1.82 5.33 -30.17
C ALA A 79 -0.46 5.66 -29.53
N ASP A 80 0.18 6.74 -29.94
CA ASP A 80 1.42 7.26 -29.34
C ASP A 80 1.18 7.86 -27.97
N LEU A 81 0.08 8.59 -27.75
CA LEU A 81 -0.30 9.09 -26.43
C LEU A 81 -0.66 7.95 -25.47
N ARG A 82 -1.34 6.90 -25.93
CA ARG A 82 -1.63 5.70 -25.14
C ARG A 82 -0.35 4.96 -24.75
N ARG A 83 0.63 4.85 -25.67
CA ARG A 83 1.94 4.27 -25.33
C ARG A 83 2.69 5.10 -24.31
N ALA A 84 2.67 6.43 -24.44
CA ALA A 84 3.29 7.33 -23.46
C ALA A 84 2.63 7.21 -22.08
N TYR A 85 1.32 7.11 -22.01
CA TYR A 85 0.56 6.87 -20.79
C TYR A 85 0.96 5.55 -20.10
N THR A 86 0.99 4.43 -20.85
CA THR A 86 1.44 3.15 -20.29
C THR A 86 2.89 3.19 -19.81
N ALA A 87 3.76 3.94 -20.50
CA ALA A 87 5.15 4.14 -20.08
C ALA A 87 5.24 4.95 -18.78
N ALA A 88 4.36 5.96 -18.60
CA ALA A 88 4.27 6.77 -17.39
C ALA A 88 3.86 5.92 -16.17
N GLN A 89 2.84 5.08 -16.29
CA GLN A 89 2.41 4.15 -15.23
C GLN A 89 3.55 3.21 -14.81
N ARG A 90 4.24 2.60 -15.77
CA ARG A 90 5.41 1.75 -15.50
C ARG A 90 6.56 2.50 -14.85
N ALA A 91 6.77 3.78 -15.19
CA ALA A 91 7.80 4.61 -14.57
C ALA A 91 7.48 4.91 -13.11
N ARG A 92 6.22 5.23 -12.78
CA ARG A 92 5.72 5.41 -11.42
C ARG A 92 5.93 4.14 -10.58
N ASP A 93 5.48 2.99 -11.07
CA ASP A 93 5.55 1.71 -10.35
C ASP A 93 7.01 1.32 -10.05
N ARG A 94 7.92 1.54 -11.01
CA ARG A 94 9.37 1.38 -10.78
C ARG A 94 9.88 2.37 -9.76
N GLY A 95 9.47 3.64 -9.81
CA GLY A 95 9.84 4.67 -8.85
C GLY A 95 9.52 4.27 -7.40
N PHE A 96 8.32 3.73 -7.14
CA PHE A 96 7.94 3.20 -5.82
C PHE A 96 8.83 2.03 -5.38
N SER A 97 9.15 1.11 -6.30
CA SER A 97 10.06 0.00 -6.03
C SER A 97 11.47 0.47 -5.68
N ASP A 98 12.00 1.41 -6.46
CA ASP A 98 13.36 1.93 -6.31
C ASP A 98 13.52 2.73 -5.01
N VAL A 99 12.56 3.61 -4.67
CA VAL A 99 12.53 4.33 -3.39
C VAL A 99 12.43 3.36 -2.22
N SER A 100 11.58 2.34 -2.31
CA SER A 100 11.46 1.31 -1.27
C SER A 100 12.77 0.54 -1.06
N SER A 101 13.48 0.20 -2.13
CA SER A 101 14.78 -0.48 -2.06
C SER A 101 15.85 0.43 -1.45
N LEU A 102 15.83 1.71 -1.80
CA LEU A 102 16.75 2.72 -1.27
C LEU A 102 16.56 2.95 0.25
N ARG A 103 15.32 2.85 0.75
CA ARG A 103 15.01 2.92 2.19
C ARG A 103 15.51 1.70 2.97
N ARG A 104 15.29 0.50 2.43
CA ARG A 104 15.63 -0.77 3.10
C ARG A 104 17.11 -1.13 3.02
N GLY A 105 17.83 -0.63 2.02
CA GLY A 105 19.21 -1.00 1.75
C GLY A 105 20.18 -0.55 2.85
N ALA A 106 20.94 -1.49 3.40
CA ALA A 106 22.07 -1.21 4.32
C ALA A 106 23.30 -0.68 3.54
N VAL A 107 23.13 0.36 2.74
CA VAL A 107 24.16 0.90 1.85
C VAL A 107 24.95 2.00 2.58
N VAL A 108 26.25 2.13 2.26
CA VAL A 108 27.11 3.21 2.77
C VAL A 108 26.50 4.57 2.40
N PRO A 109 26.39 5.54 3.36
CA PRO A 109 25.71 6.81 3.14
C PRO A 109 26.10 7.57 1.88
N ALA A 110 27.39 7.61 1.53
CA ALA A 110 27.85 8.26 0.32
C ALA A 110 27.30 7.63 -0.98
N ARG A 111 27.21 6.30 -1.02
CA ARG A 111 26.62 5.56 -2.16
C ARG A 111 25.09 5.76 -2.20
N ARG A 112 24.44 5.71 -1.05
CA ARG A 112 22.99 5.95 -0.93
C ARG A 112 22.61 7.34 -1.45
N ARG A 113 23.42 8.36 -1.14
CA ARG A 113 23.25 9.72 -1.66
C ARG A 113 23.28 9.74 -3.19
N VAL A 114 24.33 9.14 -3.80
CA VAL A 114 24.49 9.12 -5.27
C VAL A 114 23.34 8.38 -5.95
N GLU A 115 22.89 7.26 -5.37
CA GLU A 115 21.75 6.49 -5.87
C GLU A 115 20.45 7.31 -5.78
N ALA A 116 20.23 8.02 -4.66
CA ALA A 116 19.08 8.90 -4.47
C ALA A 116 19.07 10.09 -5.47
N GLU A 117 20.21 10.73 -5.67
CA GLU A 117 20.36 11.84 -6.63
C GLU A 117 20.07 11.36 -8.08
N ARG A 118 20.57 10.18 -8.47
CA ARG A 118 20.27 9.57 -9.78
C ARG A 118 18.79 9.23 -9.94
N LEU A 119 18.19 8.63 -8.91
CA LEU A 119 16.78 8.31 -8.91
C LEU A 119 15.93 9.58 -9.04
N ARG A 120 16.22 10.62 -8.26
CA ARG A 120 15.57 11.92 -8.36
C ARG A 120 15.63 12.50 -9.77
N ALA A 121 16.82 12.53 -10.37
CA ALA A 121 16.99 13.05 -11.72
C ALA A 121 16.16 12.27 -12.76
N GLY A 122 16.11 10.93 -12.61
CA GLY A 122 15.26 10.07 -13.44
C GLY A 122 13.78 10.39 -13.27
N LEU A 123 13.30 10.53 -12.03
CA LEU A 123 11.90 10.84 -11.72
C LEU A 123 11.48 12.21 -12.26
N VAL A 124 12.31 13.25 -12.10
CA VAL A 124 12.07 14.59 -12.67
C VAL A 124 11.99 14.53 -14.19
N SER A 125 12.87 13.76 -14.86
CA SER A 125 12.79 13.56 -16.31
C SER A 125 11.50 12.87 -16.75
N GLN A 126 11.02 11.89 -15.98
CA GLN A 126 9.74 11.22 -16.26
C GLN A 126 8.55 12.17 -16.02
N LEU A 127 8.58 12.97 -14.97
CA LEU A 127 7.58 14.00 -14.70
C LEU A 127 7.40 14.94 -15.88
N ALA A 128 8.50 15.48 -16.42
CA ALA A 128 8.46 16.36 -17.59
C ALA A 128 7.82 15.68 -18.82
N ARG A 129 8.05 14.37 -19.02
CA ARG A 129 7.42 13.59 -20.10
C ARG A 129 5.92 13.42 -19.87
N VAL A 130 5.50 13.16 -18.63
CA VAL A 130 4.08 13.02 -18.25
C VAL A 130 3.35 14.33 -18.50
N GLU A 131 3.92 15.46 -18.10
CA GLU A 131 3.33 16.79 -18.33
C GLU A 131 3.24 17.12 -19.84
N ALA A 132 4.27 16.80 -20.62
CA ALA A 132 4.22 16.96 -22.07
C ALA A 132 3.11 16.10 -22.71
N THR A 133 2.95 14.85 -22.27
CA THR A 133 1.90 13.96 -22.74
C THR A 133 0.50 14.51 -22.37
N ARG A 134 0.34 15.03 -21.15
CA ARG A 134 -0.90 15.68 -20.71
C ARG A 134 -1.25 16.89 -21.57
N ALA A 135 -0.27 17.75 -21.86
CA ALA A 135 -0.46 18.91 -22.72
C ALA A 135 -0.88 18.50 -24.15
N GLN A 136 -0.23 17.47 -24.73
CA GLN A 136 -0.59 16.94 -26.06
C GLN A 136 -2.00 16.34 -26.06
N LEU A 137 -2.38 15.59 -25.02
CA LEU A 137 -3.74 15.05 -24.89
C LEU A 137 -4.79 16.15 -24.77
N ALA A 138 -4.51 17.21 -24.00
CA ALA A 138 -5.39 18.37 -23.88
C ALA A 138 -5.56 19.10 -25.22
N ALA A 139 -4.48 19.34 -25.95
CA ALA A 139 -4.52 19.95 -27.28
C ALA A 139 -5.33 19.12 -28.28
N TRP A 140 -5.11 17.79 -28.29
CA TRP A 140 -5.88 16.88 -29.12
C TRP A 140 -7.38 16.89 -28.74
N SER A 141 -7.71 16.83 -27.44
CA SER A 141 -9.09 16.88 -26.95
C SER A 141 -9.79 18.18 -27.35
N THR A 142 -9.11 19.31 -27.25
CA THR A 142 -9.64 20.63 -27.64
C THR A 142 -9.89 20.73 -29.13
N ALA A 143 -9.02 20.15 -29.96
CA ALA A 143 -9.18 20.17 -31.41
C ALA A 143 -10.35 19.28 -31.92
N GLN A 144 -10.69 18.23 -31.17
CA GLN A 144 -11.67 17.23 -31.60
C GLN A 144 -13.09 17.44 -31.03
N ARG A 145 -13.31 18.36 -30.02
CA ARG A 145 -14.53 18.28 -29.18
C ARG A 145 -15.10 19.62 -28.75
N THR A 146 -16.42 19.74 -28.85
CA THR A 146 -17.12 20.89 -28.29
C THR A 146 -17.27 20.78 -26.77
N PRO A 147 -17.23 21.90 -26.01
CA PRO A 147 -17.45 21.90 -24.56
C PRO A 147 -18.74 21.18 -24.14
N ALA A 148 -19.81 21.33 -24.89
CA ALA A 148 -21.09 20.68 -24.63
C ALA A 148 -21.00 19.12 -24.71
N ALA A 149 -20.24 18.58 -25.68
CA ALA A 149 -20.03 17.14 -25.80
C ALA A 149 -19.19 16.58 -24.61
N LEU A 150 -18.21 17.35 -24.17
CA LEU A 150 -17.37 17.02 -23.00
C LEU A 150 -18.21 16.97 -21.71
N VAL A 151 -19.06 17.97 -21.47
CA VAL A 151 -19.98 18.01 -20.32
C VAL A 151 -20.97 16.85 -20.36
N ALA A 152 -21.57 16.55 -21.53
CA ALA A 152 -22.48 15.43 -21.66
C ALA A 152 -21.80 14.07 -21.36
N ALA A 153 -20.54 13.91 -21.76
CA ALA A 153 -19.76 12.71 -21.45
C ALA A 153 -19.44 12.58 -19.96
N ALA A 154 -19.12 13.69 -19.28
CA ALA A 154 -18.90 13.69 -17.84
C ALA A 154 -20.15 13.29 -17.06
N ARG A 155 -21.34 13.79 -17.47
CA ARG A 155 -22.63 13.38 -16.88
C ARG A 155 -22.87 11.88 -17.05
N ARG A 156 -22.73 11.37 -18.27
CA ARG A 156 -22.90 9.91 -18.51
C ARG A 156 -21.99 9.06 -17.63
N ARG A 157 -20.71 9.42 -17.54
CA ARG A 157 -19.72 8.68 -16.71
C ARG A 157 -20.08 8.69 -15.23
N ARG A 158 -20.53 9.85 -14.73
CA ARG A 158 -21.03 10.00 -13.36
C ARG A 158 -22.25 9.09 -13.13
N ASP A 159 -23.21 9.06 -14.06
CA ASP A 159 -24.41 8.23 -13.97
C ASP A 159 -24.07 6.73 -14.06
N GLU A 160 -23.13 6.35 -14.93
CA GLU A 160 -22.60 4.99 -15.02
C GLU A 160 -21.93 4.55 -13.72
N ALA A 161 -21.14 5.44 -13.09
CA ALA A 161 -20.50 5.16 -11.80
C ALA A 161 -21.53 4.92 -10.68
N VAL A 162 -22.60 5.72 -10.62
CA VAL A 162 -23.72 5.54 -9.68
C VAL A 162 -24.45 4.24 -9.94
N THR A 163 -24.81 3.96 -11.21
CA THR A 163 -25.52 2.74 -11.58
C THR A 163 -24.69 1.48 -11.28
N SER A 164 -23.39 1.53 -11.57
CA SER A 164 -22.47 0.40 -11.31
C SER A 164 -22.24 0.14 -9.83
N ALA A 165 -22.25 1.19 -9.00
CA ALA A 165 -22.03 1.06 -7.56
C ALA A 165 -23.30 0.68 -6.79
N GLY A 166 -24.49 0.95 -7.33
CA GLY A 166 -25.76 0.71 -6.67
C GLY A 166 -26.03 1.66 -5.48
N ASP A 167 -27.17 1.43 -4.82
CA ASP A 167 -27.55 2.19 -3.62
C ASP A 167 -26.91 1.56 -2.36
N PRO A 168 -26.09 2.27 -1.60
CA PRO A 168 -25.49 1.76 -0.37
C PRO A 168 -26.48 1.67 0.80
N ALA A 169 -27.63 2.37 0.76
CA ALA A 169 -28.54 2.46 1.89
C ALA A 169 -29.11 1.11 2.36
N PRO A 170 -29.58 0.20 1.47
CA PRO A 170 -30.04 -1.13 1.86
C PRO A 170 -28.95 -1.97 2.52
N LEU A 171 -27.69 -1.85 2.03
CA LEU A 171 -26.54 -2.60 2.57
C LEU A 171 -26.21 -2.12 3.99
N LEU A 172 -26.23 -0.82 4.22
CA LEU A 172 -26.01 -0.24 5.56
C LEU A 172 -27.14 -0.58 6.54
N ALA A 173 -28.40 -0.57 6.07
CA ALA A 173 -29.52 -0.99 6.88
C ALA A 173 -29.37 -2.47 7.32
N ALA A 174 -29.04 -3.35 6.38
CA ALA A 174 -28.81 -4.77 6.67
C ALA A 174 -27.65 -5.00 7.66
N LEU A 175 -26.60 -4.18 7.60
CA LEU A 175 -25.50 -4.22 8.58
C LEU A 175 -25.99 -3.75 9.96
N GLY A 176 -26.70 -2.62 10.02
CA GLY A 176 -27.19 -2.03 11.27
C GLY A 176 -28.20 -2.93 12.02
N ASP A 177 -29.03 -3.67 11.30
CA ASP A 177 -29.99 -4.61 11.88
C ASP A 177 -29.29 -5.80 12.59
N ARG A 178 -28.13 -6.23 12.06
CA ARG A 178 -27.45 -7.44 12.52
C ARG A 178 -26.27 -7.19 13.42
N PHE A 179 -25.52 -6.10 13.21
CA PHE A 179 -24.20 -5.88 13.81
C PHE A 179 -24.13 -4.55 14.57
N ASP A 180 -23.20 -4.46 15.50
CA ASP A 180 -22.93 -3.22 16.24
C ASP A 180 -22.26 -2.17 15.32
N ALA A 181 -22.54 -0.90 15.61
CA ALA A 181 -22.08 0.22 14.79
C ALA A 181 -20.55 0.25 14.58
N ASP A 182 -19.79 -0.20 15.58
CA ASP A 182 -18.31 -0.24 15.49
C ASP A 182 -17.82 -1.22 14.42
N ASP A 183 -18.55 -2.33 14.19
CA ASP A 183 -18.15 -3.39 13.26
C ASP A 183 -18.35 -2.99 11.78
N TRP A 184 -19.19 -1.98 11.50
CA TRP A 184 -19.44 -1.47 10.15
C TRP A 184 -19.24 0.04 9.99
N ARG A 185 -18.58 0.70 10.97
CA ARG A 185 -18.30 2.16 10.97
C ARG A 185 -17.63 2.60 9.68
N ASP A 186 -16.66 1.83 9.17
CA ASP A 186 -15.94 2.14 7.94
C ASP A 186 -16.86 2.17 6.71
N ALA A 187 -17.83 1.26 6.65
CA ALA A 187 -18.85 1.26 5.60
C ALA A 187 -19.71 2.53 5.64
N ALA A 188 -20.13 2.97 6.84
CA ALA A 188 -20.90 4.20 7.00
C ALA A 188 -20.11 5.46 6.65
N LEU A 189 -18.81 5.49 6.97
CA LEU A 189 -17.92 6.58 6.56
C LEU A 189 -17.73 6.60 5.04
N SER A 190 -17.49 5.44 4.44
CA SER A 190 -17.35 5.30 3.00
C SER A 190 -18.61 5.73 2.24
N ALA A 191 -19.79 5.37 2.72
CA ALA A 191 -21.04 5.80 2.09
C ALA A 191 -21.20 7.32 2.11
N ARG A 192 -20.90 7.96 3.23
CA ARG A 192 -20.94 9.43 3.36
C ARG A 192 -19.93 10.12 2.44
N ALA A 193 -18.69 9.62 2.42
CA ALA A 193 -17.64 10.14 1.54
C ALA A 193 -17.99 9.95 0.06
N GLY A 194 -18.56 8.79 -0.31
CA GLY A 194 -19.04 8.54 -1.66
C GLY A 194 -20.13 9.51 -2.09
N HIS A 195 -21.11 9.77 -1.22
CA HIS A 195 -22.17 10.74 -1.48
C HIS A 195 -21.63 12.17 -1.61
N ALA A 196 -20.74 12.60 -0.72
CA ALA A 196 -20.08 13.90 -0.80
C ALA A 196 -19.30 14.09 -2.12
N ALA A 197 -18.58 13.05 -2.55
CA ALA A 197 -17.85 13.08 -3.81
C ALA A 197 -18.77 13.13 -5.04
N LEU A 198 -19.96 12.52 -5.00
CA LEU A 198 -20.96 12.68 -6.06
C LEU A 198 -21.49 14.11 -6.15
N ILE A 199 -21.79 14.74 -5.02
CA ILE A 199 -22.23 16.16 -4.97
C ILE A 199 -21.13 17.08 -5.54
N GLU A 200 -19.88 16.83 -5.19
CA GLU A 200 -18.74 17.55 -5.75
C GLU A 200 -18.64 17.34 -7.28
N ALA A 201 -18.79 16.10 -7.76
CA ALA A 201 -18.77 15.81 -9.20
C ALA A 201 -19.86 16.57 -9.96
N ASP A 202 -21.08 16.58 -9.44
CA ASP A 202 -22.21 17.31 -10.03
C ASP A 202 -21.95 18.84 -10.04
N THR A 203 -21.45 19.37 -8.93
CA THR A 203 -21.09 20.80 -8.83
C THR A 203 -20.04 21.21 -9.87
N GLU A 204 -19.03 20.39 -10.07
CA GLU A 204 -17.97 20.66 -11.06
C GLU A 204 -18.47 20.49 -12.50
N ILE A 205 -19.37 19.56 -12.77
CA ILE A 205 -20.05 19.43 -14.08
C ILE A 205 -20.87 20.68 -14.39
N ASP A 206 -21.64 21.18 -13.42
CA ASP A 206 -22.47 22.36 -13.62
C ASP A 206 -21.63 23.65 -13.81
N ARG A 207 -20.49 23.77 -13.14
CA ARG A 207 -19.51 24.83 -13.41
C ARG A 207 -18.92 24.73 -14.82
N ALA A 208 -18.61 23.52 -15.28
CA ALA A 208 -18.13 23.30 -16.65
C ALA A 208 -19.19 23.61 -17.70
N ALA A 209 -20.46 23.50 -17.36
CA ALA A 209 -21.59 23.80 -18.24
C ALA A 209 -21.94 25.33 -18.33
N ALA A 210 -21.30 26.19 -17.54
CA ALA A 210 -21.54 27.61 -17.54
C ALA A 210 -21.25 28.23 -18.93
N ARG A 211 -22.13 29.10 -19.43
CA ARG A 211 -22.10 29.62 -20.81
C ARG A 211 -20.85 30.42 -21.17
N ASP A 212 -20.24 31.08 -20.18
CA ASP A 212 -19.15 32.04 -20.40
C ASP A 212 -17.77 31.44 -20.04
N ALA A 213 -17.70 30.15 -19.77
CA ALA A 213 -16.44 29.49 -19.42
C ALA A 213 -15.57 29.27 -20.67
N ASP A 214 -14.31 29.70 -20.60
CA ASP A 214 -13.32 29.35 -21.60
C ASP A 214 -12.97 27.85 -21.58
N VAL A 215 -12.41 27.34 -22.67
CA VAL A 215 -12.10 25.90 -22.82
C VAL A 215 -11.19 25.38 -21.72
N ALA A 216 -10.21 26.19 -21.26
CA ALA A 216 -9.29 25.77 -20.20
C ALA A 216 -10.01 25.61 -18.86
N THR A 217 -10.89 26.53 -18.53
CA THR A 217 -11.76 26.49 -17.33
C THR A 217 -12.71 25.29 -17.39
N VAL A 218 -13.36 25.05 -18.53
CA VAL A 218 -14.19 23.85 -18.75
C VAL A 218 -13.38 22.57 -18.49
N MET A 219 -12.20 22.45 -19.09
CA MET A 219 -11.34 21.28 -18.91
C MET A 219 -10.89 21.07 -17.45
N MET A 220 -10.60 22.16 -16.73
CA MET A 220 -10.25 22.10 -15.31
C MET A 220 -11.40 21.53 -14.47
N HIS A 221 -12.63 22.03 -14.67
CA HIS A 221 -13.80 21.55 -13.95
C HIS A 221 -14.14 20.11 -14.30
N LEU A 222 -14.03 19.70 -15.57
CA LEU A 222 -14.25 18.31 -16.00
C LEU A 222 -13.20 17.37 -15.42
N HIS A 223 -11.95 17.79 -15.28
CA HIS A 223 -10.92 17.03 -14.60
C HIS A 223 -11.29 16.79 -13.12
N ARG A 224 -11.67 17.84 -12.39
CA ARG A 224 -12.11 17.75 -10.99
C ARG A 224 -13.35 16.85 -10.83
N SER A 225 -14.34 17.00 -11.71
CA SER A 225 -15.51 16.14 -11.73
C SER A 225 -15.15 14.66 -11.96
N THR A 226 -14.23 14.38 -12.87
CA THR A 226 -13.79 13.01 -13.13
C THR A 226 -13.09 12.42 -11.91
N ASP A 227 -12.23 13.19 -11.24
CA ASP A 227 -11.59 12.74 -10.00
C ASP A 227 -12.62 12.49 -8.89
N ALA A 228 -13.56 13.39 -8.70
CA ALA A 228 -14.64 13.24 -7.72
C ALA A 228 -15.50 11.99 -8.03
N THR A 229 -15.85 11.75 -9.30
CA THR A 229 -16.58 10.55 -9.73
C THR A 229 -15.81 9.26 -9.43
N ARG A 230 -14.50 9.23 -9.66
CA ARG A 230 -13.64 8.10 -9.31
C ARG A 230 -13.58 7.84 -7.82
N ARG A 231 -13.46 8.91 -7.02
CA ARG A 231 -13.49 8.81 -5.55
C ARG A 231 -14.83 8.23 -5.08
N ALA A 232 -15.94 8.76 -5.59
CA ALA A 232 -17.28 8.25 -5.29
C ALA A 232 -17.40 6.75 -5.59
N GLY A 233 -16.98 6.31 -6.79
CA GLY A 233 -17.02 4.90 -7.17
C GLY A 233 -16.15 3.99 -6.29
N ARG A 234 -14.99 4.47 -5.81
CA ARG A 234 -14.18 3.71 -4.83
C ARG A 234 -14.89 3.57 -3.49
N HIS A 235 -15.42 4.67 -2.95
CA HIS A 235 -16.12 4.67 -1.67
C HIS A 235 -17.38 3.80 -1.68
N LEU A 236 -18.19 3.87 -2.73
CA LEU A 236 -19.40 3.06 -2.85
C LEU A 236 -19.08 1.56 -2.96
N ARG A 237 -18.06 1.19 -3.75
CA ARG A 237 -17.60 -0.21 -3.79
C ARG A 237 -17.06 -0.69 -2.44
N ALA A 238 -16.40 0.19 -1.68
CA ALA A 238 -15.94 -0.16 -0.32
C ALA A 238 -17.09 -0.50 0.63
N VAL A 239 -18.29 0.10 0.45
CA VAL A 239 -19.50 -0.29 1.21
C VAL A 239 -19.91 -1.71 0.88
N GLU A 240 -19.99 -2.06 -0.40
CA GLU A 240 -20.34 -3.41 -0.86
C GLU A 240 -19.34 -4.46 -0.34
N ASP A 241 -18.03 -4.16 -0.46
CA ASP A 241 -16.98 -5.04 0.04
C ASP A 241 -17.09 -5.21 1.57
N SER A 242 -17.34 -4.14 2.32
CA SER A 242 -17.53 -4.19 3.77
C SER A 242 -18.74 -5.02 4.17
N HIS A 243 -19.86 -4.87 3.45
CA HIS A 243 -21.06 -5.68 3.67
C HIS A 243 -20.77 -7.17 3.42
N ARG A 244 -20.13 -7.51 2.31
CA ARG A 244 -19.77 -8.90 1.99
C ARG A 244 -18.81 -9.50 3.02
N ILE A 245 -17.80 -8.75 3.45
CA ILE A 245 -16.82 -9.18 4.47
C ILE A 245 -17.51 -9.41 5.81
N ALA A 246 -18.45 -8.54 6.23
CA ALA A 246 -19.18 -8.70 7.49
C ALA A 246 -20.05 -9.96 7.49
N LEU A 247 -20.73 -10.25 6.39
CA LEU A 247 -21.54 -11.47 6.26
C LEU A 247 -20.65 -12.73 6.28
N GLN A 248 -19.55 -12.75 5.53
CA GLN A 248 -18.61 -13.86 5.53
C GLN A 248 -17.97 -14.08 6.92
N ALA A 249 -17.66 -12.99 7.62
CA ALA A 249 -17.17 -13.07 8.99
C ALA A 249 -18.24 -13.69 9.92
N ALA A 250 -19.50 -13.26 9.83
CA ALA A 250 -20.59 -13.80 10.64
C ALA A 250 -20.80 -15.30 10.40
N ASP A 251 -20.69 -15.76 9.17
CA ASP A 251 -20.86 -17.17 8.82
C ASP A 251 -19.73 -18.07 9.37
N ASN A 252 -18.52 -17.54 9.47
CA ASN A 252 -17.32 -18.32 9.80
C ASN A 252 -16.83 -18.12 11.25
N VAL A 253 -17.22 -17.04 11.93
CA VAL A 253 -16.62 -16.61 13.22
C VAL A 253 -16.68 -17.68 14.31
N THR A 254 -17.77 -18.44 14.41
CA THR A 254 -17.92 -19.49 15.42
C THR A 254 -16.91 -20.61 15.24
N ALA A 255 -16.71 -21.07 14.01
CA ALA A 255 -15.71 -22.09 13.68
C ALA A 255 -14.28 -21.59 13.88
N GLU A 256 -14.01 -20.34 13.47
CA GLU A 256 -12.70 -19.67 13.62
C GLU A 256 -12.32 -19.52 15.11
N LEU A 257 -13.24 -19.11 15.96
CA LEU A 257 -13.02 -18.98 17.40
C LEU A 257 -12.78 -20.34 18.08
N ALA A 258 -13.55 -21.37 17.70
CA ALA A 258 -13.35 -22.71 18.22
C ALA A 258 -11.98 -23.28 17.82
N ALA A 259 -11.59 -23.11 16.56
CA ALA A 259 -10.27 -23.51 16.07
C ALA A 259 -9.14 -22.75 16.79
N ALA A 260 -9.27 -21.42 16.91
CA ALA A 260 -8.27 -20.59 17.58
C ALA A 260 -8.07 -20.97 19.06
N ARG A 261 -9.15 -21.31 19.76
CA ARG A 261 -9.06 -21.78 21.16
C ARG A 261 -8.29 -23.10 21.25
N ALA A 262 -8.61 -24.07 20.41
CA ALA A 262 -7.90 -25.34 20.38
C ALA A 262 -6.41 -25.17 20.04
N GLU A 263 -6.12 -24.34 19.04
CA GLU A 263 -4.76 -24.00 18.63
C GLU A 263 -3.96 -23.28 19.75
N LEU A 264 -4.60 -22.35 20.47
CA LEU A 264 -3.99 -21.62 21.57
C LEU A 264 -3.73 -22.55 22.77
N GLY A 265 -4.66 -23.44 23.10
CA GLY A 265 -4.49 -24.45 24.15
C GLY A 265 -3.29 -25.35 23.88
N ALA A 266 -3.21 -25.93 22.67
CA ALA A 266 -2.08 -26.74 22.23
C ALA A 266 -0.74 -25.98 22.25
N ALA A 267 -0.77 -24.68 21.90
CA ALA A 267 0.41 -23.82 21.96
C ALA A 267 0.90 -23.59 23.41
N ILE A 268 -0.01 -23.37 24.34
CA ILE A 268 0.32 -23.21 25.76
C ILE A 268 0.92 -24.51 26.33
N GLU A 269 0.36 -25.66 25.99
CA GLU A 269 0.90 -26.97 26.39
C GLU A 269 2.32 -27.17 25.82
N LEU A 270 2.53 -26.87 24.54
CA LEU A 270 3.85 -26.98 23.92
C LEU A 270 4.86 -26.01 24.55
N ALA A 271 4.49 -24.76 24.81
CA ALA A 271 5.36 -23.76 25.43
C ALA A 271 5.71 -24.13 26.89
N THR A 272 4.80 -24.86 27.59
CA THR A 272 5.06 -25.38 28.93
C THR A 272 6.01 -26.58 28.88
N ALA A 273 5.81 -27.49 27.92
CA ALA A 273 6.61 -28.72 27.82
C ALA A 273 8.00 -28.48 27.22
N ARG A 274 8.18 -27.48 26.37
CA ARG A 274 9.41 -27.20 25.59
C ARG A 274 9.77 -25.71 25.63
N ALA A 275 9.86 -25.16 26.83
CA ALA A 275 10.12 -23.72 27.04
C ALA A 275 11.45 -23.26 26.43
N ASP A 276 12.45 -24.15 26.37
CA ASP A 276 13.78 -23.89 25.77
C ASP A 276 13.77 -23.81 24.24
N ALA A 277 12.76 -24.42 23.57
CA ALA A 277 12.61 -24.38 22.13
C ALA A 277 11.69 -23.24 21.63
N CYS A 278 11.02 -22.55 22.55
CA CYS A 278 10.11 -21.44 22.25
C CYS A 278 10.80 -20.08 22.48
N ALA A 279 10.19 -19.01 21.99
CA ALA A 279 10.68 -17.67 22.23
C ALA A 279 10.62 -17.31 23.73
N PRO A 280 11.53 -16.45 24.24
CA PRO A 280 11.52 -16.04 25.65
C PRO A 280 10.17 -15.46 26.05
N GLY A 281 9.61 -15.93 27.19
CA GLY A 281 8.30 -15.51 27.70
C GLY A 281 7.09 -15.99 26.86
N ALA A 282 7.26 -17.00 26.01
CA ALA A 282 6.20 -17.55 25.15
C ALA A 282 4.91 -17.85 25.92
N GLN A 283 5.00 -18.58 27.03
CA GLN A 283 3.82 -18.94 27.85
C GLN A 283 3.08 -17.72 28.34
N ALA A 284 3.76 -16.69 28.86
CA ALA A 284 3.14 -15.48 29.36
C ALA A 284 2.40 -14.70 28.23
N ARG A 285 3.02 -14.63 27.04
CA ARG A 285 2.39 -14.00 25.86
C ARG A 285 1.17 -14.76 25.38
N LEU A 286 1.23 -16.09 25.35
CA LEU A 286 0.06 -16.92 24.99
C LEU A 286 -1.09 -16.78 26.00
N LEU A 287 -0.78 -16.75 27.29
CA LEU A 287 -1.80 -16.57 28.34
C LEU A 287 -2.42 -15.15 28.30
N SER A 288 -1.67 -14.12 27.90
CA SER A 288 -2.21 -12.76 27.82
C SER A 288 -3.32 -12.60 26.78
N VAL A 289 -3.32 -13.37 25.70
CA VAL A 289 -4.31 -13.28 24.62
C VAL A 289 -5.53 -14.21 24.80
N VAL A 290 -5.56 -15.04 25.85
CA VAL A 290 -6.73 -15.90 26.14
C VAL A 290 -7.97 -15.06 26.40
N ARG A 291 -7.83 -14.00 27.22
CA ARG A 291 -8.93 -13.09 27.54
C ARG A 291 -9.46 -12.39 26.29
N ASP A 292 -8.57 -11.94 25.41
CA ASP A 292 -8.97 -11.26 24.17
C ASP A 292 -9.84 -12.19 23.30
N LEU A 293 -9.47 -13.48 23.24
CA LEU A 293 -10.24 -14.48 22.49
C LEU A 293 -11.60 -14.78 23.14
N ASP A 294 -11.67 -14.78 24.47
CA ASP A 294 -12.94 -14.99 25.19
C ASP A 294 -13.86 -13.78 25.05
N ASP A 295 -13.34 -12.58 25.16
CA ASP A 295 -14.08 -11.33 24.94
C ASP A 295 -14.57 -11.24 23.48
N ALA A 296 -13.74 -11.62 22.51
CA ALA A 296 -14.15 -11.68 21.11
C ALA A 296 -15.30 -12.67 20.90
N ALA A 297 -15.23 -13.85 21.55
CA ALA A 297 -16.28 -14.86 21.45
C ALA A 297 -17.62 -14.40 22.06
N ALA A 298 -17.59 -13.68 23.17
CA ALA A 298 -18.80 -13.14 23.82
C ALA A 298 -19.52 -12.12 22.89
N HIS A 299 -18.77 -11.36 22.08
CA HIS A 299 -19.31 -10.32 21.21
C HIS A 299 -19.45 -10.74 19.74
N ALA A 300 -18.93 -11.89 19.34
CA ALA A 300 -18.90 -12.36 17.95
C ALA A 300 -20.24 -12.30 17.20
N PRO A 301 -21.41 -12.60 17.80
CA PRO A 301 -22.68 -12.49 17.09
C PRO A 301 -23.03 -11.08 16.60
N ARG A 302 -22.55 -10.07 17.33
CA ARG A 302 -22.78 -8.64 17.01
C ARG A 302 -21.57 -7.96 16.40
N ARG A 303 -20.35 -8.53 16.56
CA ARG A 303 -19.06 -7.99 16.09
C ARG A 303 -18.22 -9.04 15.38
N PRO A 304 -18.73 -9.68 14.33
CA PRO A 304 -18.04 -10.80 13.68
C PRO A 304 -16.71 -10.38 13.02
N ARG A 305 -16.63 -9.21 12.41
CA ARG A 305 -15.37 -8.70 11.80
C ARG A 305 -14.30 -8.50 12.86
N THR A 306 -14.64 -7.80 13.95
CA THR A 306 -13.73 -7.57 15.07
C THR A 306 -13.27 -8.89 15.68
N ALA A 307 -14.14 -9.89 15.81
CA ALA A 307 -13.78 -11.19 16.32
C ALA A 307 -12.82 -11.97 15.39
N VAL A 308 -13.03 -11.96 14.07
CA VAL A 308 -12.10 -12.55 13.09
C VAL A 308 -10.75 -11.85 13.12
N GLU A 309 -10.72 -10.53 13.27
CA GLU A 309 -9.48 -9.76 13.40
C GLU A 309 -8.73 -10.14 14.70
N THR A 310 -9.44 -10.31 15.80
CA THR A 310 -8.84 -10.79 17.06
C THR A 310 -8.27 -12.19 16.90
N VAL A 311 -8.98 -13.12 16.25
CA VAL A 311 -8.45 -14.46 15.92
C VAL A 311 -7.16 -14.37 15.11
N ALA A 312 -7.10 -13.49 14.12
CA ALA A 312 -5.89 -13.31 13.30
C ALA A 312 -4.69 -12.82 14.14
N ARG A 313 -4.91 -11.85 15.05
CA ARG A 313 -3.87 -11.38 15.98
C ARG A 313 -3.44 -12.46 16.98
N VAL A 314 -4.37 -13.21 17.54
CA VAL A 314 -4.06 -14.31 18.47
C VAL A 314 -3.19 -15.37 17.78
N ARG A 315 -3.52 -15.73 16.55
CA ARG A 315 -2.71 -16.66 15.74
C ARG A 315 -1.30 -16.12 15.45
N GLU A 316 -1.18 -14.82 15.24
CA GLU A 316 0.13 -14.18 15.06
C GLU A 316 0.97 -14.24 16.34
N VAL A 317 0.40 -13.84 17.48
CA VAL A 317 1.07 -13.94 18.80
C VAL A 317 1.50 -15.37 19.09
N ARG A 318 0.65 -16.38 18.76
CA ARG A 318 0.98 -17.79 18.87
C ARG A 318 2.19 -18.18 18.04
N ASP A 319 2.18 -17.80 16.75
CA ASP A 319 3.24 -18.18 15.83
C ASP A 319 4.58 -17.52 16.24
N ASP A 320 4.57 -16.29 16.67
CA ASP A 320 5.74 -15.57 17.20
C ASP A 320 6.24 -16.17 18.51
N ALA A 321 5.33 -16.62 19.39
CA ALA A 321 5.70 -17.24 20.65
C ALA A 321 6.33 -18.62 20.46
N LEU A 322 5.82 -19.41 19.54
CA LEU A 322 6.32 -20.77 19.27
C LEU A 322 7.55 -20.77 18.36
N GLY A 323 7.72 -19.79 17.49
CA GLY A 323 8.86 -19.69 16.56
C GLY A 323 9.04 -20.97 15.73
N GLU A 324 10.20 -21.63 15.86
CA GLU A 324 10.53 -22.86 15.14
C GLU A 324 10.21 -24.15 15.91
N ALA A 325 9.69 -24.05 17.13
CA ALA A 325 9.36 -25.21 17.96
C ALA A 325 8.40 -26.23 17.31
N PRO A 326 7.37 -25.80 16.53
CA PRO A 326 6.51 -26.72 15.79
C PRO A 326 7.22 -27.36 14.59
N SER A 327 6.84 -28.60 14.25
CA SER A 327 7.34 -29.26 13.04
C SER A 327 6.94 -28.52 11.77
N THR A 328 7.71 -28.69 10.70
CA THR A 328 7.41 -28.07 9.38
C THR A 328 6.01 -28.40 8.88
N ARG A 329 5.56 -29.66 9.08
CA ARG A 329 4.20 -30.08 8.72
C ARG A 329 3.14 -29.31 9.50
N ASN A 330 3.32 -29.16 10.81
CA ASN A 330 2.39 -28.44 11.66
C ASN A 330 2.35 -26.95 11.28
N ARG A 331 3.50 -26.33 11.01
CA ARG A 331 3.56 -24.92 10.52
C ARG A 331 2.78 -24.73 9.21
N LEU A 332 2.87 -25.69 8.29
CA LEU A 332 2.13 -25.65 7.03
C LEU A 332 0.61 -25.77 7.24
N GLU A 333 0.16 -26.67 8.10
CA GLU A 333 -1.27 -26.84 8.43
C GLU A 333 -1.84 -25.60 9.11
N VAL A 334 -1.12 -25.05 10.08
CA VAL A 334 -1.45 -23.80 10.78
C VAL A 334 -1.52 -22.62 9.80
N ALA A 335 -0.56 -22.50 8.89
CA ALA A 335 -0.57 -21.44 7.90
C ALA A 335 -1.79 -21.52 6.97
N ARG A 336 -2.15 -22.73 6.52
CA ARG A 336 -3.36 -22.94 5.70
C ARG A 336 -4.64 -22.52 6.42
N THR A 337 -4.73 -22.78 7.72
CA THR A 337 -5.89 -22.42 8.55
C THR A 337 -5.95 -20.90 8.80
N ALA A 338 -4.81 -20.24 9.05
CA ALA A 338 -4.76 -18.82 9.35
C ALA A 338 -4.89 -17.91 8.12
N LEU A 339 -4.47 -18.39 6.95
CA LEU A 339 -4.36 -17.58 5.73
C LEU A 339 -5.68 -16.92 5.29
N PRO A 340 -6.84 -17.60 5.26
CA PRO A 340 -8.09 -16.97 4.81
C PRO A 340 -8.50 -15.77 5.67
N GLY A 341 -8.46 -15.91 7.00
CA GLY A 341 -8.80 -14.84 7.95
C GLY A 341 -7.83 -13.66 7.85
N THR A 342 -6.53 -13.94 7.77
CA THR A 342 -5.50 -12.89 7.63
C THR A 342 -5.64 -12.13 6.29
N LEU A 343 -5.93 -12.83 5.19
CA LEU A 343 -6.21 -12.19 3.90
C LEU A 343 -7.47 -11.32 3.96
N ALA A 344 -8.50 -11.74 4.68
CA ALA A 344 -9.72 -10.93 4.86
C ALA A 344 -9.41 -9.65 5.64
N CYS A 345 -8.65 -9.74 6.74
CA CYS A 345 -8.19 -8.58 7.52
C CYS A 345 -7.34 -7.61 6.68
N ALA A 346 -6.37 -8.13 5.92
CA ALA A 346 -5.51 -7.31 5.07
C ALA A 346 -6.30 -6.57 3.98
N ARG A 347 -7.28 -7.24 3.36
CA ARG A 347 -8.18 -6.62 2.36
C ARG A 347 -9.06 -5.54 2.97
N ALA A 348 -9.65 -5.82 4.15
CA ALA A 348 -10.50 -4.86 4.84
C ALA A 348 -9.71 -3.60 5.25
N ALA A 349 -8.52 -3.78 5.82
CA ALA A 349 -7.65 -2.67 6.19
C ALA A 349 -7.23 -1.84 4.97
N LEU A 350 -6.87 -2.48 3.85
CA LEU A 350 -6.50 -1.79 2.61
C LEU A 350 -7.68 -1.02 2.03
N ALA A 351 -8.87 -1.62 1.99
CA ALA A 351 -10.08 -0.95 1.51
C ALA A 351 -10.45 0.27 2.37
N ALA A 352 -10.33 0.16 3.71
CA ALA A 352 -10.56 1.27 4.63
C ALA A 352 -9.53 2.40 4.43
N ALA A 353 -8.27 2.06 4.17
CA ALA A 353 -7.23 3.05 3.91
C ALA A 353 -7.41 3.74 2.55
N ASP A 354 -7.78 2.99 1.49
CA ASP A 354 -8.09 3.54 0.16
C ASP A 354 -9.34 4.44 0.18
N ALA A 355 -10.23 4.24 1.13
CA ALA A 355 -11.45 5.04 1.31
C ALA A 355 -11.22 6.34 2.11
N ARG A 356 -10.07 6.56 2.74
CA ARG A 356 -9.79 7.79 3.48
C ARG A 356 -9.49 8.93 2.52
N GLU A 357 -10.10 10.09 2.78
CA GLU A 357 -9.88 11.31 1.99
C GLU A 357 -8.67 12.07 2.52
N GLY A 358 -7.89 12.64 1.60
CA GLY A 358 -6.82 13.58 1.92
C GLY A 358 -5.57 13.40 1.04
N VAL A 359 -4.69 14.40 1.10
CA VAL A 359 -3.35 14.30 0.51
C VAL A 359 -2.50 13.44 1.45
N LEU A 360 -2.37 12.16 1.11
CA LEU A 360 -1.55 11.23 1.89
C LEU A 360 -0.07 11.64 1.80
N ALA A 361 0.59 11.69 2.95
CA ALA A 361 2.04 11.84 3.04
C ALA A 361 2.76 10.68 2.30
N ILE A 362 4.00 10.92 1.89
CA ILE A 362 4.80 9.89 1.17
C ILE A 362 4.85 8.57 1.93
N ASP A 363 4.95 8.60 3.25
CA ASP A 363 5.01 7.39 4.08
C ASP A 363 3.72 6.57 3.98
N ALA A 364 2.56 7.23 4.00
CA ALA A 364 1.28 6.57 3.85
C ALA A 364 1.13 5.95 2.44
N ARG A 365 1.51 6.67 1.38
CA ARG A 365 1.48 6.15 -0.01
C ARG A 365 2.41 4.95 -0.19
N LEU A 366 3.64 5.01 0.36
CA LEU A 366 4.59 3.89 0.31
C LEU A 366 4.08 2.67 1.07
N ARG A 367 3.41 2.87 2.20
CA ARG A 367 2.79 1.77 2.97
C ARG A 367 1.62 1.14 2.22
N LEU A 368 0.75 1.94 1.63
CA LEU A 368 -0.36 1.44 0.80
C LEU A 368 0.16 0.63 -0.39
N GLU A 369 1.17 1.14 -1.08
CA GLU A 369 1.77 0.43 -2.21
C GLU A 369 2.49 -0.85 -1.78
N THR A 370 3.13 -0.84 -0.60
CA THR A 370 3.70 -2.04 0.01
C THR A 370 2.60 -3.04 0.33
N ALA A 371 1.49 -2.61 0.95
CA ALA A 371 0.37 -3.49 1.26
C ALA A 371 -0.24 -4.13 0.01
N ARG A 372 -0.42 -3.37 -1.07
CA ARG A 372 -0.92 -3.90 -2.36
C ARG A 372 0.00 -4.96 -2.94
N ARG A 373 1.32 -4.71 -2.94
CA ARG A 373 2.32 -5.68 -3.43
C ARG A 373 2.34 -6.96 -2.60
N GLU A 374 2.38 -6.83 -1.28
CA GLU A 374 2.41 -7.97 -0.37
C GLU A 374 1.11 -8.78 -0.48
N LEU A 375 -0.04 -8.12 -0.62
CA LEU A 375 -1.31 -8.80 -0.85
C LEU A 375 -1.36 -9.54 -2.19
N ALA A 376 -0.77 -8.96 -3.25
CA ALA A 376 -0.64 -9.62 -4.54
C ALA A 376 0.32 -10.82 -4.45
N ALA A 377 1.45 -10.67 -3.75
CA ALA A 377 2.42 -11.74 -3.50
C ALA A 377 1.78 -12.89 -2.68
N ALA A 378 0.97 -12.57 -1.66
CA ALA A 378 0.24 -13.57 -0.88
C ALA A 378 -0.71 -14.41 -1.74
N ARG A 379 -1.38 -13.80 -2.72
CA ARG A 379 -2.28 -14.49 -3.66
C ARG A 379 -1.56 -15.34 -4.69
N ALA A 380 -0.36 -14.93 -5.08
CA ALA A 380 0.45 -15.64 -6.08
C ALA A 380 1.32 -16.75 -5.47
N ALA A 381 1.53 -16.76 -4.15
CA ALA A 381 2.36 -17.72 -3.47
C ALA A 381 1.74 -19.12 -3.49
N THR A 382 2.55 -20.12 -3.85
CA THR A 382 2.15 -21.54 -3.84
C THR A 382 2.36 -22.20 -2.47
N ASP A 383 3.24 -21.64 -1.64
CA ASP A 383 3.50 -22.06 -0.28
C ASP A 383 2.64 -21.28 0.72
N ALA A 384 1.87 -21.97 1.56
CA ALA A 384 0.95 -21.34 2.50
C ALA A 384 1.66 -20.54 3.61
N VAL A 385 2.88 -20.92 4.00
CA VAL A 385 3.66 -20.19 5.01
C VAL A 385 4.14 -18.87 4.44
N VAL A 386 4.63 -18.88 3.19
CA VAL A 386 5.02 -17.67 2.46
C VAL A 386 3.79 -16.78 2.21
N ALA A 387 2.67 -17.36 1.78
CA ALA A 387 1.42 -16.64 1.57
C ALA A 387 0.93 -15.94 2.86
N LEU A 388 0.99 -16.64 4.00
CA LEU A 388 0.60 -16.08 5.29
C LEU A 388 1.54 -14.95 5.73
N ALA A 389 2.85 -15.10 5.55
CA ALA A 389 3.82 -14.06 5.87
C ALA A 389 3.56 -12.78 5.06
N ASN A 390 3.33 -12.91 3.74
CA ASN A 390 3.00 -11.78 2.88
C ASN A 390 1.64 -11.16 3.25
N ALA A 391 0.63 -11.96 3.61
CA ALA A 391 -0.68 -11.46 4.04
C ALA A 391 -0.57 -10.65 5.34
N ARG A 392 0.24 -11.10 6.32
CA ARG A 392 0.54 -10.34 7.55
C ARG A 392 1.29 -9.05 7.24
N ALA A 393 2.31 -9.11 6.39
CA ALA A 393 3.07 -7.94 5.97
C ALA A 393 2.15 -6.89 5.30
N ALA A 394 1.22 -7.31 4.46
CA ALA A 394 0.21 -6.45 3.87
C ALA A 394 -0.69 -5.80 4.93
N TRP A 395 -1.17 -6.60 5.88
CA TRP A 395 -2.04 -6.12 6.96
C TRP A 395 -1.32 -5.09 7.85
N HIS A 396 -0.11 -5.41 8.32
CA HIS A 396 0.68 -4.51 9.16
C HIS A 396 1.08 -3.21 8.46
N ALA A 397 1.38 -3.26 7.16
CA ALA A 397 1.72 -2.06 6.40
C ALA A 397 0.61 -0.99 6.45
N VAL A 398 -0.65 -1.42 6.62
CA VAL A 398 -1.81 -0.52 6.71
C VAL A 398 -2.25 -0.27 8.14
N SER A 399 -2.30 -1.31 9.02
CA SER A 399 -2.82 -1.21 10.39
C SER A 399 -1.90 -0.44 11.34
N SER A 400 -0.58 -0.45 11.12
CA SER A 400 0.39 0.29 11.91
C SER A 400 0.44 1.79 11.58
N ALA A 401 -0.37 2.23 10.64
CA ALA A 401 -0.49 3.62 10.25
C ALA A 401 -1.72 4.22 10.96
N GLU A 402 -1.51 5.11 11.90
CA GLU A 402 -2.39 6.25 12.05
C GLU A 402 -2.29 7.04 10.74
N LEU A 403 -3.09 6.62 9.74
CA LEU A 403 -3.23 7.26 8.44
C LEU A 403 -4.14 8.49 8.58
#